data_2b403d222a03172018d4cea0fb90dc7c
#
_entry.id   2b403d222a03172018d4cea0fb90dc7c
#
_cell.length_a   1.000
_cell.length_b   1.000
_cell.length_c   1.000
_cell.angle_alpha   90.00
_cell.angle_beta   90.00
_cell.angle_gamma   90.00
#
_symmetry.space_group_name_H-M   'P 1'
#
loop_
_entity.id
_entity.type
_entity.pdbx_description
1 polymer ?
#
loop_
_entity_poly.entity_id
_entity_poly.type
_entity_poly.pdbx_seq_one_letter_code
_entity_poly.pdbx_strand_id
1 'polypeptide(L)'
;YHDLTDRHDGFVEFTRHRRVPRQRFRRVAEDARDHGAPFGAHTLTYRPSGELLLVRHEGVDMWVLPGGELDAGESFREAALRELGEESGVAATVDGLGMLGRVEFYCEDNNTWGVLPVFEASAETTDIDVQDPDEEISEAQWFEDLPAETRDRDEILRWRRRRFD
;
A
#
# COMPACT_ATOMS: atom_id res chain seq x y z
N TYR A 1 -4.07 -14.11 -5.19
CA TYR A 1 -3.20 -14.30 -4.01
C TYR A 1 -2.07 -15.29 -4.30
N HIS A 2 -2.40 -16.48 -4.79
CA HIS A 2 -1.40 -17.50 -5.10
C HIS A 2 -0.35 -17.05 -6.12
N ASP A 3 -0.77 -16.33 -7.15
CA ASP A 3 0.16 -15.83 -8.17
C ASP A 3 1.22 -14.91 -7.58
N LEU A 4 0.83 -14.09 -6.59
CA LEU A 4 1.76 -13.18 -5.92
C LEU A 4 2.72 -13.95 -5.00
N THR A 5 2.23 -14.94 -4.27
CA THR A 5 3.04 -15.74 -3.36
C THR A 5 4.01 -16.67 -4.09
N ASP A 6 3.60 -17.22 -5.23
CA ASP A 6 4.44 -18.12 -6.03
C ASP A 6 5.64 -17.41 -6.66
N ARG A 7 5.52 -16.10 -6.93
CA ARG A 7 6.56 -15.31 -7.58
C ARG A 7 7.53 -14.65 -6.62
N HIS A 8 7.15 -14.51 -5.35
CA HIS A 8 7.88 -13.70 -4.39
C HIS A 8 8.05 -14.43 -3.07
N ASP A 9 9.29 -14.73 -2.72
CA ASP A 9 9.64 -15.35 -1.44
C ASP A 9 10.11 -14.29 -0.45
N GLY A 10 9.98 -14.58 0.84
CA GLY A 10 10.56 -13.77 1.90
C GLY A 10 9.80 -12.50 2.25
N PHE A 11 8.54 -12.39 1.87
CA PHE A 11 7.71 -11.24 2.21
C PHE A 11 7.02 -11.43 3.57
N VAL A 12 6.55 -10.32 4.14
CA VAL A 12 5.78 -10.30 5.39
C VAL A 12 4.28 -10.40 5.06
N GLU A 13 3.59 -11.35 5.68
CA GLU A 13 2.15 -11.47 5.53
C GLU A 13 1.43 -10.79 6.68
N PHE A 14 0.26 -10.20 6.41
CA PHE A 14 -0.60 -9.63 7.43
C PHE A 14 -2.07 -9.71 7.01
N THR A 15 -2.97 -9.63 7.98
CA THR A 15 -4.41 -9.64 7.73
C THR A 15 -5.05 -8.43 8.38
N ARG A 16 -6.00 -7.81 7.68
CA ARG A 16 -6.74 -6.65 8.17
C ARG A 16 -8.22 -6.92 8.00
N HIS A 17 -9.03 -6.52 8.99
CA HIS A 17 -10.47 -6.68 8.97
C HIS A 17 -11.13 -5.30 8.96
N ARG A 18 -12.10 -5.08 8.06
CA ARG A 18 -12.82 -3.81 7.97
C ARG A 18 -14.31 -4.03 7.84
N ARG A 19 -15.07 -3.35 8.68
CA ARG A 19 -16.51 -3.24 8.53
C ARG A 19 -16.80 -2.02 7.66
N VAL A 20 -17.60 -2.19 6.59
CA VAL A 20 -17.85 -1.13 5.61
C VAL A 20 -19.36 -0.95 5.39
N PRO A 21 -19.79 0.27 4.99
CA PRO A 21 -21.17 0.51 4.59
C PRO A 21 -21.55 -0.31 3.36
N ARG A 22 -22.88 -0.56 3.19
CA ARG A 22 -23.37 -1.39 2.10
C ARG A 22 -22.93 -0.92 0.71
N GLN A 23 -22.92 0.38 0.45
CA GLN A 23 -22.49 0.92 -0.83
C GLN A 23 -21.03 0.59 -1.13
N ARG A 24 -20.16 0.77 -0.15
CA ARG A 24 -18.75 0.45 -0.29
C ARG A 24 -18.54 -1.05 -0.44
N PHE A 25 -19.29 -1.86 0.28
CA PHE A 25 -19.23 -3.32 0.16
C PHE A 25 -19.56 -3.78 -1.25
N ARG A 26 -20.60 -3.21 -1.87
CA ARG A 26 -20.98 -3.54 -3.26
C ARG A 26 -19.85 -3.25 -4.22
N ARG A 27 -19.20 -2.09 -4.09
CA ARG A 27 -18.10 -1.68 -4.95
C ARG A 27 -16.91 -2.61 -4.78
N VAL A 28 -16.56 -2.96 -3.56
CA VAL A 28 -15.47 -3.89 -3.25
C VAL A 28 -15.78 -5.27 -3.83
N ALA A 29 -17.00 -5.75 -3.70
CA ALA A 29 -17.42 -7.05 -4.23
C ALA A 29 -17.40 -7.08 -5.76
N GLU A 30 -17.78 -5.98 -6.41
CA GLU A 30 -17.72 -5.84 -7.87
C GLU A 30 -16.27 -5.88 -8.35
N ASP A 31 -15.38 -5.16 -7.68
CA ASP A 31 -13.94 -5.18 -7.99
C ASP A 31 -13.36 -6.59 -7.85
N ALA A 32 -13.79 -7.34 -6.85
CA ALA A 32 -13.35 -8.72 -6.66
C ALA A 32 -13.76 -9.61 -7.83
N ARG A 33 -14.97 -9.41 -8.37
CA ARG A 33 -15.44 -10.17 -9.53
C ARG A 33 -14.72 -9.78 -10.81
N ASP A 34 -14.47 -8.48 -11.00
CA ASP A 34 -13.91 -7.95 -12.24
C ASP A 34 -12.39 -8.12 -12.31
N HIS A 35 -11.70 -8.02 -11.17
CA HIS A 35 -10.23 -8.00 -11.11
C HIS A 35 -9.63 -9.13 -10.29
N GLY A 36 -10.45 -10.02 -9.71
CA GLY A 36 -9.98 -11.10 -8.85
C GLY A 36 -9.49 -10.64 -7.48
N ALA A 37 -9.41 -9.33 -7.25
CA ALA A 37 -9.01 -8.74 -5.98
C ALA A 37 -9.55 -7.32 -5.91
N PRO A 38 -10.33 -6.96 -4.87
CA PRO A 38 -11.00 -5.66 -4.82
C PRO A 38 -10.15 -4.55 -4.18
N PHE A 39 -8.85 -4.73 -4.03
CA PHE A 39 -8.04 -3.77 -3.29
C PHE A 39 -6.91 -3.22 -4.15
N GLY A 40 -6.13 -2.30 -3.55
CA GLY A 40 -5.09 -1.58 -4.26
C GLY A 40 -3.69 -2.15 -4.04
N ALA A 41 -2.70 -1.33 -4.28
CA ALA A 41 -1.29 -1.67 -4.11
C ALA A 41 -0.55 -0.50 -3.48
N HIS A 42 0.44 -0.82 -2.66
CA HIS A 42 1.25 0.16 -1.94
C HIS A 42 2.73 -0.10 -2.15
N THR A 43 3.58 0.85 -1.74
CA THR A 43 5.02 0.70 -1.82
C THR A 43 5.70 0.91 -0.47
N LEU A 44 6.74 0.12 -0.24
CA LEU A 44 7.76 0.37 0.76
C LEU A 44 8.92 1.00 0.00
N THR A 45 8.88 2.31 -0.15
CA THR A 45 9.87 3.06 -0.93
C THR A 45 10.98 3.54 0.00
N TYR A 46 12.21 3.14 -0.27
CA TYR A 46 13.35 3.44 0.59
C TYR A 46 14.49 4.13 -0.17
N ARG A 47 15.29 4.89 0.57
CA ARG A 47 16.55 5.49 0.10
C ARG A 47 17.72 4.61 0.50
N PRO A 48 18.90 4.79 -0.11
CA PRO A 48 20.09 4.02 0.28
C PRO A 48 20.44 4.08 1.77
N SER A 49 20.08 5.17 2.44
CA SER A 49 20.28 5.32 3.89
C SER A 49 19.35 4.45 4.73
N GLY A 50 18.33 3.82 4.12
CA GLY A 50 17.34 3.02 4.83
C GLY A 50 16.10 3.78 5.25
N GLU A 51 16.06 5.08 5.01
CA GLU A 51 14.86 5.88 5.31
C GLU A 51 13.70 5.47 4.41
N LEU A 52 12.51 5.45 4.98
CA LEU A 52 11.28 5.00 4.34
C LEU A 52 10.35 6.17 4.09
N LEU A 53 9.71 6.17 2.92
CA LEU A 53 8.77 7.21 2.54
C LEU A 53 7.37 6.91 3.07
N LEU A 54 6.81 7.84 3.83
CA LEU A 54 5.43 7.79 4.28
C LEU A 54 4.70 9.04 3.84
N VAL A 55 3.38 8.93 3.68
CA VAL A 55 2.51 10.05 3.35
C VAL A 55 1.49 10.23 4.45
N ARG A 56 1.11 11.49 4.70
CA ARG A 56 0.11 11.82 5.71
C ARG A 56 -1.28 11.78 5.09
N HIS A 57 -2.08 10.82 5.54
CA HIS A 57 -3.45 10.62 5.05
C HIS A 57 -4.43 11.29 6.00
N GLU A 58 -5.06 12.37 5.55
CA GLU A 58 -5.96 13.16 6.40
C GLU A 58 -7.25 12.42 6.74
N GLY A 59 -7.74 11.58 5.82
CA GLY A 59 -8.96 10.80 6.03
C GLY A 59 -8.89 9.83 7.19
N VAL A 60 -7.72 9.22 7.43
CA VAL A 60 -7.51 8.28 8.54
C VAL A 60 -6.65 8.88 9.65
N ASP A 61 -6.18 10.10 9.48
CA ASP A 61 -5.35 10.84 10.45
C ASP A 61 -4.11 10.02 10.88
N MET A 62 -3.41 9.45 9.91
CA MET A 62 -2.23 8.62 10.14
C MET A 62 -1.21 8.82 9.03
N TRP A 63 0.04 8.47 9.33
CA TRP A 63 1.07 8.25 8.32
C TRP A 63 0.86 6.86 7.73
N VAL A 64 0.91 6.77 6.41
CA VAL A 64 0.65 5.51 5.69
C VAL A 64 1.67 5.33 4.57
N LEU A 65 1.79 4.10 4.10
CA LEU A 65 2.56 3.82 2.88
C LEU A 65 1.83 4.42 1.67
N PRO A 66 2.56 4.99 0.70
CA PRO A 66 1.94 5.45 -0.54
C PRO A 66 1.23 4.31 -1.25
N GLY A 67 0.06 4.58 -1.81
CA GLY A 67 -0.69 3.58 -2.54
C GLY A 67 -2.17 3.91 -2.65
N GLY A 68 -2.90 3.07 -3.33
CA GLY A 68 -4.33 3.23 -3.53
C GLY A 68 -4.92 2.17 -4.43
N GLU A 69 -6.16 2.39 -4.86
CA GLU A 69 -6.90 1.44 -5.68
C GLU A 69 -6.38 1.41 -7.12
N LEU A 70 -6.59 0.26 -7.79
CA LEU A 70 -6.23 0.11 -9.19
C LEU A 70 -7.22 0.86 -10.07
N ASP A 71 -6.69 1.54 -11.10
CA ASP A 71 -7.51 2.03 -12.20
C ASP A 71 -7.77 0.90 -13.18
N ALA A 72 -8.78 1.07 -14.03
CA ALA A 72 -9.14 0.05 -15.00
C ALA A 72 -7.94 -0.30 -15.91
N GLY A 73 -7.64 -1.60 -16.00
CA GLY A 73 -6.55 -2.09 -16.84
C GLY A 73 -5.16 -2.02 -16.23
N GLU A 74 -5.02 -1.47 -15.03
CA GLU A 74 -3.73 -1.43 -14.35
C GLU A 74 -3.37 -2.75 -13.67
N SER A 75 -2.09 -3.09 -13.69
CA SER A 75 -1.56 -4.12 -12.79
C SER A 75 -1.37 -3.53 -11.39
N PHE A 76 -1.17 -4.40 -10.40
CA PHE A 76 -0.83 -3.95 -9.04
C PHE A 76 0.41 -3.08 -9.03
N ARG A 77 1.44 -3.49 -9.75
CA ARG A 77 2.72 -2.74 -9.83
C ARG A 77 2.52 -1.36 -10.45
N GLU A 78 1.76 -1.29 -11.54
CA GLU A 78 1.48 -0.01 -12.20
C GLU A 78 0.70 0.93 -11.28
N ALA A 79 -0.31 0.42 -10.57
CA ALA A 79 -1.08 1.21 -9.62
C ALA A 79 -0.20 1.73 -8.48
N ALA A 80 0.66 0.86 -7.92
CA ALA A 80 1.55 1.24 -6.84
C ALA A 80 2.48 2.39 -7.23
N LEU A 81 3.08 2.31 -8.43
CA LEU A 81 4.00 3.35 -8.91
C LEU A 81 3.27 4.64 -9.28
N ARG A 82 2.08 4.55 -9.85
CA ARG A 82 1.27 5.73 -10.17
C ARG A 82 0.88 6.47 -8.89
N GLU A 83 0.37 5.75 -7.90
CA GLU A 83 -0.01 6.35 -6.62
C GLU A 83 1.17 6.97 -5.90
N LEU A 84 2.33 6.31 -5.95
CA LEU A 84 3.57 6.85 -5.38
C LEU A 84 3.89 8.22 -5.99
N GLY A 85 3.81 8.34 -7.31
CA GLY A 85 4.06 9.60 -8.01
C GLY A 85 3.05 10.68 -7.64
N GLU A 86 1.75 10.34 -7.63
CA GLU A 86 0.68 11.29 -7.31
C GLU A 86 0.76 11.77 -5.85
N GLU A 87 1.04 10.87 -4.93
CA GLU A 87 1.02 11.19 -3.50
C GLU A 87 2.32 11.81 -2.99
N SER A 88 3.45 11.61 -3.65
CA SER A 88 4.74 12.08 -3.15
C SER A 88 5.62 12.78 -4.16
N GLY A 89 5.39 12.57 -5.46
CA GLY A 89 6.29 13.06 -6.51
C GLY A 89 7.55 12.23 -6.68
N VAL A 90 7.70 11.16 -5.91
CA VAL A 90 8.89 10.29 -5.96
C VAL A 90 8.73 9.22 -7.01
N ALA A 91 9.79 8.97 -7.80
CA ALA A 91 9.88 7.84 -8.72
C ALA A 91 10.75 6.75 -8.09
N ALA A 92 10.42 5.49 -8.37
CA ALA A 92 11.13 4.36 -7.80
C ALA A 92 11.13 3.15 -8.73
N THR A 93 12.07 2.24 -8.50
CA THR A 93 12.14 0.95 -9.18
C THR A 93 11.69 -0.14 -8.21
N VAL A 94 10.74 -0.96 -8.64
CA VAL A 94 10.25 -2.09 -7.82
C VAL A 94 11.30 -3.20 -7.80
N ASP A 95 11.69 -3.61 -6.59
CA ASP A 95 12.66 -4.67 -6.37
C ASP A 95 12.01 -6.02 -6.09
N GLY A 96 10.80 -6.03 -5.57
CA GLY A 96 10.08 -7.26 -5.26
C GLY A 96 8.87 -7.01 -4.39
N LEU A 97 8.31 -8.07 -3.84
CA LEU A 97 7.20 -8.00 -2.91
C LEU A 97 7.74 -7.95 -1.48
N GLY A 98 7.42 -6.88 -0.76
CA GLY A 98 7.87 -6.72 0.62
C GLY A 98 6.87 -7.23 1.64
N MET A 99 5.59 -6.94 1.41
CA MET A 99 4.49 -7.39 2.28
C MET A 99 3.31 -7.81 1.44
N LEU A 100 2.49 -8.72 1.97
CA LEU A 100 1.25 -9.12 1.32
C LEU A 100 0.14 -9.14 2.36
N GLY A 101 -0.83 -8.27 2.19
CA GLY A 101 -1.99 -8.17 3.06
C GLY A 101 -3.19 -8.89 2.49
N ARG A 102 -3.99 -9.44 3.39
CA ARG A 102 -5.34 -9.89 3.09
C ARG A 102 -6.27 -8.97 3.85
N VAL A 103 -7.14 -8.27 3.14
CA VAL A 103 -8.10 -7.37 3.75
C VAL A 103 -9.48 -8.00 3.64
N GLU A 104 -10.14 -8.24 4.77
CA GLU A 104 -11.48 -8.78 4.81
C GLU A 104 -12.47 -7.66 5.09
N PHE A 105 -13.51 -7.58 4.26
CA PHE A 105 -14.54 -6.56 4.36
C PHE A 105 -15.84 -7.19 4.78
N TYR A 106 -16.50 -6.59 5.75
CA TYR A 106 -17.77 -7.08 6.32
C TYR A 106 -18.85 -6.03 6.18
N CYS A 107 -20.06 -6.48 5.81
CA CYS A 107 -21.26 -5.67 5.81
C CYS A 107 -22.43 -6.57 6.21
N GLU A 108 -22.95 -6.38 7.41
CA GLU A 108 -24.00 -7.23 8.00
C GLU A 108 -23.52 -8.70 8.03
N ASP A 109 -24.25 -9.64 7.39
CA ASP A 109 -23.89 -11.06 7.33
C ASP A 109 -23.04 -11.39 6.10
N ASN A 110 -22.69 -10.39 5.29
CA ASN A 110 -21.94 -10.58 4.06
C ASN A 110 -20.47 -10.27 4.29
N ASN A 111 -19.59 -11.01 3.61
CA ASN A 111 -18.19 -10.71 3.60
C ASN A 111 -17.57 -10.90 2.21
N THR A 112 -16.47 -10.21 1.98
CA THR A 112 -15.60 -10.41 0.83
C THR A 112 -14.19 -10.08 1.27
N TRP A 113 -13.23 -10.38 0.42
CA TRP A 113 -11.84 -10.08 0.74
C TRP A 113 -11.08 -9.62 -0.51
N GLY A 114 -9.98 -8.95 -0.28
CA GLY A 114 -9.08 -8.54 -1.32
C GLY A 114 -7.63 -8.67 -0.88
N VAL A 115 -6.72 -8.53 -1.82
CA VAL A 115 -5.30 -8.56 -1.54
C VAL A 115 -4.73 -7.15 -1.55
N LEU A 116 -3.69 -6.96 -0.76
CA LEU A 116 -2.97 -5.71 -0.67
C LEU A 116 -1.48 -6.02 -0.80
N PRO A 117 -0.97 -6.13 -2.03
CA PRO A 117 0.46 -6.28 -2.22
C PRO A 117 1.18 -4.97 -1.91
N VAL A 118 2.29 -5.07 -1.21
CA VAL A 118 3.13 -3.93 -0.87
C VAL A 118 4.52 -4.22 -1.43
N PHE A 119 4.86 -3.52 -2.51
CA PHE A 119 6.12 -3.73 -3.22
C PHE A 119 7.24 -2.96 -2.54
N GLU A 120 8.40 -3.60 -2.38
CA GLU A 120 9.60 -2.88 -1.97
C GLU A 120 10.18 -2.20 -3.21
N ALA A 121 10.57 -0.94 -3.06
CA ALA A 121 11.01 -0.11 -4.17
C ALA A 121 12.16 0.80 -3.77
N SER A 122 13.20 0.82 -4.60
CA SER A 122 14.35 1.71 -4.43
C SER A 122 14.03 3.07 -5.04
N ALA A 123 14.18 4.14 -4.27
CA ALA A 123 13.92 5.48 -4.76
C ALA A 123 14.92 5.89 -5.86
N GLU A 124 14.38 6.36 -6.99
CA GLU A 124 15.18 6.94 -8.07
C GLU A 124 15.34 8.44 -7.88
N THR A 125 14.32 9.07 -7.29
CA THR A 125 14.31 10.49 -6.92
C THR A 125 13.95 10.62 -5.44
N THR A 126 14.35 11.72 -4.82
CA THR A 126 14.10 11.94 -3.39
C THR A 126 13.36 13.25 -3.10
N ASP A 127 13.19 14.10 -4.09
CA ASP A 127 12.46 15.35 -3.93
C ASP A 127 10.97 15.09 -3.83
N ILE A 128 10.34 15.70 -2.84
CA ILE A 128 8.93 15.51 -2.56
C ILE A 128 8.09 16.61 -3.21
N ASP A 129 7.04 16.19 -3.93
CA ASP A 129 6.09 17.07 -4.58
C ASP A 129 4.72 16.40 -4.58
N VAL A 130 3.94 16.69 -3.54
CA VAL A 130 2.61 16.09 -3.38
C VAL A 130 1.65 16.68 -4.41
N GLN A 131 1.08 15.84 -5.26
CA GLN A 131 0.13 16.23 -6.31
C GLN A 131 -1.14 15.39 -6.26
N ASP A 132 -1.56 15.01 -5.07
CA ASP A 132 -2.70 14.11 -4.88
C ASP A 132 -3.98 14.70 -5.46
N PRO A 133 -4.52 14.16 -6.57
CA PRO A 133 -5.75 14.66 -7.19
C PRO A 133 -6.99 14.45 -6.32
N ASP A 134 -6.95 13.51 -5.38
CA ASP A 134 -8.07 13.23 -4.48
C ASP A 134 -8.01 14.06 -3.18
N GLU A 135 -6.95 14.84 -3.01
CA GLU A 135 -6.76 15.75 -1.88
C GLU A 135 -6.82 15.06 -0.50
N GLU A 136 -6.49 13.78 -0.44
CA GLU A 136 -6.44 13.03 0.83
C GLU A 136 -5.07 13.08 1.49
N ILE A 137 -4.03 13.32 0.70
CA ILE A 137 -2.64 13.35 1.16
C ILE A 137 -2.18 14.81 1.31
N SER A 138 -1.84 15.18 2.52
CA SER A 138 -1.39 16.57 2.81
C SER A 138 0.12 16.73 2.81
N GLU A 139 0.87 15.64 3.01
CA GLU A 139 2.30 15.70 3.23
C GLU A 139 2.96 14.37 2.90
N ALA A 140 4.21 14.41 2.48
CA ALA A 140 5.05 13.22 2.32
C ALA A 140 6.40 13.51 2.96
N GLN A 141 7.03 12.49 3.55
CA GLN A 141 8.29 12.69 4.27
C GLN A 141 9.08 11.37 4.35
N TRP A 142 10.39 11.50 4.35
CA TRP A 142 11.32 10.40 4.59
C TRP A 142 11.54 10.21 6.09
N PHE A 143 11.46 8.97 6.58
CA PHE A 143 11.60 8.65 8.00
C PHE A 143 12.67 7.61 8.25
N GLU A 144 13.59 7.90 9.14
CA GLU A 144 14.49 6.92 9.72
C GLU A 144 13.75 6.12 10.80
N ASP A 145 13.09 6.83 11.71
CA ASP A 145 12.25 6.25 12.76
C ASP A 145 10.78 6.49 12.39
N LEU A 146 9.99 5.43 12.38
CA LEU A 146 8.58 5.55 12.03
C LEU A 146 7.78 6.23 13.13
N PRO A 147 6.91 7.20 12.79
CA PRO A 147 6.01 7.82 13.78
C PRO A 147 5.13 6.78 14.47
N ALA A 148 4.71 7.10 15.70
CA ALA A 148 3.79 6.23 16.44
C ALA A 148 2.45 6.05 15.71
N GLU A 149 1.99 7.10 15.02
CA GLU A 149 0.75 7.10 14.25
C GLU A 149 0.96 6.59 12.82
N THR A 150 1.75 5.54 12.65
CA THR A 150 1.96 4.90 11.34
C THR A 150 1.08 3.64 11.25
N ARG A 151 0.30 3.57 10.19
CA ARG A 151 -0.54 2.39 9.93
C ARG A 151 0.34 1.19 9.59
N ASP A 152 0.02 0.05 10.17
CA ASP A 152 0.78 -1.21 10.03
C ASP A 152 2.25 -1.06 10.46
N ARG A 153 2.49 -0.24 11.47
CA ARG A 153 3.84 0.07 11.95
C ARG A 153 4.64 -1.18 12.31
N ASP A 154 4.03 -2.12 13.03
CA ASP A 154 4.74 -3.33 13.46
C ASP A 154 5.14 -4.22 12.28
N GLU A 155 4.27 -4.36 11.30
CA GLU A 155 4.51 -5.13 10.07
C GLU A 155 5.61 -4.47 9.24
N ILE A 156 5.59 -3.16 9.11
CA ILE A 156 6.62 -2.39 8.39
C ILE A 156 7.98 -2.56 9.08
N LEU A 157 8.01 -2.47 10.40
CA LEU A 157 9.25 -2.66 11.16
C LEU A 157 9.78 -4.09 11.00
N ARG A 158 8.90 -5.09 10.97
CA ARG A 158 9.29 -6.48 10.74
C ARG A 158 9.89 -6.65 9.34
N TRP A 159 9.29 -6.05 8.31
CA TRP A 159 9.83 -6.04 6.96
C TRP A 159 11.23 -5.40 6.95
N ARG A 160 11.37 -4.24 7.60
CA ARG A 160 12.62 -3.50 7.63
C ARG A 160 13.75 -4.32 8.26
N ARG A 161 13.47 -5.02 9.34
CA ARG A 161 14.44 -5.90 9.98
C ARG A 161 14.88 -7.04 9.07
N ARG A 162 13.96 -7.63 8.34
CA ARG A 162 14.26 -8.71 7.40
C ARG A 162 15.07 -8.23 6.20
N ARG A 163 14.79 -7.02 5.73
CA ARG A 163 15.39 -6.49 4.50
C ARG A 163 16.79 -5.91 4.73
N PHE A 164 17.03 -5.27 5.86
CA PHE A 164 18.25 -4.51 6.14
C PHE A 164 19.11 -5.08 7.27
N ASP A 165 18.59 -5.99 8.04
CA ASP A 165 19.34 -6.69 9.10
C ASP A 165 19.66 -8.16 8.66
#